data_77bcc317f64f481fdeebac3bfede2f36
#
_entry.id   77bcc317f64f481fdeebac3bfede2f36
#
_cell.length_a   1.000
_cell.length_b   1.000
_cell.length_c   1.000
_cell.angle_alpha   90.00
_cell.angle_beta   90.00
_cell.angle_gamma   90.00
#
_symmetry.space_group_name_H-M   'P 1'
#
loop_
_entity.id
_entity.type
_entity.pdbx_description
1 polymer ?
#
loop_
_entity_poly.entity_id
_entity_poly.type
_entity_poly.pdbx_seq_one_letter_code
_entity_poly.pdbx_strand_id
1 'polypeptide(L)'
;TQRDLIAGEVSKDIARRMLIPVDIVQAHDEGAIHLHDMDYLIQPMFNCCLVNIGDMLDNGTVINGKMVETPKSFQVACTVMTQIIAQVASGQFGGQSLNVAHLGKYLRKSYEKHLKLAKEILTDEKDIENIARAMTKKELEAGIQTIQYQINTLMTTNGQSPFVTLFMYVE
;
A
#
# COMPACT_ATOMS: atom_id res chain seq x y z
N THR A 1 -9.67 -14.49 9.03
CA THR A 1 -10.95 -15.11 9.47
C THR A 1 -10.70 -16.49 10.06
N GLN A 2 -11.67 -17.11 10.77
CA GLN A 2 -11.53 -18.49 11.26
C GLN A 2 -11.25 -19.48 10.14
N ARG A 3 -11.84 -19.27 8.97
CA ARG A 3 -11.61 -20.08 7.77
C ARG A 3 -10.14 -20.07 7.36
N ASP A 4 -9.51 -18.92 7.36
CA ASP A 4 -8.10 -18.77 6.96
C ASP A 4 -7.16 -19.40 7.99
N LEU A 5 -7.47 -19.26 9.29
CA LEU A 5 -6.74 -19.92 10.37
C LEU A 5 -6.80 -21.45 10.25
N ILE A 6 -8.00 -22.01 9.99
CA ILE A 6 -8.16 -23.45 9.77
C ILE A 6 -7.38 -23.89 8.53
N ALA A 7 -7.45 -23.14 7.43
CA ALA A 7 -6.71 -23.45 6.22
C ALA A 7 -5.19 -23.43 6.47
N GLY A 8 -4.69 -22.49 7.27
CA GLY A 8 -3.29 -22.41 7.67
C GLY A 8 -2.84 -23.65 8.45
N GLU A 9 -3.62 -24.07 9.44
CA GLU A 9 -3.27 -25.28 10.23
C GLU A 9 -3.31 -26.57 9.39
N VAL A 10 -4.28 -26.70 8.48
CA VAL A 10 -4.32 -27.81 7.52
C VAL A 10 -3.11 -27.79 6.60
N SER A 11 -2.74 -26.61 6.10
CA SER A 11 -1.56 -26.45 5.24
C SER A 11 -0.26 -26.83 5.95
N LYS A 12 -0.09 -26.42 7.21
CA LYS A 12 1.07 -26.86 8.05
C LYS A 12 1.12 -28.36 8.20
N ASP A 13 0.00 -29.02 8.50
CA ASP A 13 -0.07 -30.45 8.68
C ASP A 13 0.32 -31.20 7.39
N ILE A 14 -0.20 -30.78 6.25
CA ILE A 14 0.16 -31.33 4.94
C ILE A 14 1.64 -31.09 4.63
N ALA A 15 2.14 -29.87 4.85
CA ALA A 15 3.56 -29.57 4.63
C ALA A 15 4.47 -30.49 5.43
N ARG A 16 4.19 -30.66 6.71
CA ARG A 16 4.97 -31.52 7.62
C ARG A 16 4.95 -33.01 7.24
N ARG A 17 3.81 -33.53 6.79
CA ARG A 17 3.64 -34.95 6.51
C ARG A 17 4.01 -35.36 5.11
N MET A 18 3.89 -34.45 4.14
CA MET A 18 3.95 -34.83 2.72
C MET A 18 5.02 -34.10 1.92
N LEU A 19 5.44 -32.90 2.33
CA LEU A 19 6.28 -32.04 1.52
C LEU A 19 7.68 -31.83 2.08
N ILE A 20 7.82 -31.75 3.41
CA ILE A 20 9.09 -31.50 4.06
C ILE A 20 9.73 -32.84 4.42
N PRO A 21 11.04 -33.04 4.16
CA PRO A 21 11.76 -34.25 4.61
C PRO A 21 11.63 -34.48 6.12
N VAL A 22 11.49 -35.74 6.52
CA VAL A 22 11.21 -36.13 7.92
C VAL A 22 12.29 -35.64 8.86
N ASP A 23 13.56 -35.72 8.47
CA ASP A 23 14.71 -35.27 9.26
C ASP A 23 14.69 -33.75 9.50
N ILE A 24 14.22 -33.00 8.54
CA ILE A 24 14.04 -31.53 8.66
C ILE A 24 12.88 -31.20 9.62
N VAL A 25 11.77 -31.93 9.53
CA VAL A 25 10.64 -31.76 10.46
C VAL A 25 11.10 -32.12 11.89
N GLN A 26 11.86 -33.21 12.06
CA GLN A 26 12.39 -33.59 13.35
C GLN A 26 13.33 -32.53 13.92
N ALA A 27 14.25 -31.99 13.12
CA ALA A 27 15.15 -30.91 13.54
C ALA A 27 14.40 -29.65 13.99
N HIS A 28 13.26 -29.34 13.33
CA HIS A 28 12.38 -28.27 13.74
C HIS A 28 11.69 -28.53 15.08
N ASP A 29 11.17 -29.75 15.27
CA ASP A 29 10.49 -30.16 16.50
C ASP A 29 11.44 -30.23 17.72
N GLU A 30 12.70 -30.62 17.49
CA GLU A 30 13.76 -30.59 18.47
C GLU A 30 14.32 -29.19 18.76
N GLY A 31 13.91 -28.18 18.00
CA GLY A 31 14.36 -26.81 18.14
C GLY A 31 15.77 -26.52 17.59
N ALA A 32 16.37 -27.47 16.84
CA ALA A 32 17.66 -27.27 16.19
C ALA A 32 17.60 -26.26 15.05
N ILE A 33 16.45 -26.20 14.34
CA ILE A 33 16.15 -25.20 13.31
C ILE A 33 14.74 -24.68 13.50
N HIS A 34 14.42 -23.56 12.84
CA HIS A 34 13.05 -23.03 12.76
C HIS A 34 12.61 -22.95 11.31
N LEU A 35 11.55 -23.68 10.96
CA LEU A 35 10.86 -23.55 9.69
C LEU A 35 9.76 -22.49 9.85
N HIS A 36 9.98 -21.32 9.26
CA HIS A 36 9.02 -20.24 9.28
C HIS A 36 7.97 -20.40 8.17
N ASP A 37 6.75 -19.96 8.41
CA ASP A 37 5.67 -19.88 7.41
C ASP A 37 5.36 -21.20 6.68
N MET A 38 5.39 -22.33 7.39
CA MET A 38 5.07 -23.66 6.81
C MET A 38 3.65 -23.73 6.22
N ASP A 39 2.73 -22.90 6.68
CA ASP A 39 1.36 -22.80 6.18
C ASP A 39 1.31 -22.25 4.75
N TYR A 40 2.33 -21.52 4.31
CA TYR A 40 2.42 -20.98 2.95
C TYR A 40 3.21 -21.87 1.98
N LEU A 41 3.74 -23.00 2.43
CA LEU A 41 4.53 -23.88 1.57
C LEU A 41 3.71 -24.48 0.41
N ILE A 42 2.42 -24.79 0.66
CA ILE A 42 1.51 -25.35 -0.36
C ILE A 42 1.09 -24.31 -1.37
N GLN A 43 0.83 -23.10 -0.90
CA GLN A 43 0.44 -21.95 -1.72
C GLN A 43 1.36 -20.78 -1.41
N PRO A 44 2.51 -20.70 -2.08
CA PRO A 44 3.49 -19.65 -1.82
C PRO A 44 2.88 -18.26 -1.99
N MET A 45 3.08 -17.41 -1.02
CA MET A 45 2.73 -16.00 -1.07
C MET A 45 4.01 -15.16 -0.96
N PHE A 46 3.99 -13.96 -1.53
CA PHE A 46 5.10 -13.02 -1.36
C PHE A 46 5.19 -12.60 0.10
N ASN A 47 6.38 -12.68 0.68
CA ASN A 47 6.62 -12.20 2.03
C ASN A 47 6.68 -10.66 2.04
N CYS A 48 7.67 -10.09 1.35
CA CYS A 48 7.87 -8.65 1.27
C CYS A 48 7.99 -8.20 -0.18
N CYS A 49 7.61 -6.96 -0.46
CA CYS A 49 7.77 -6.39 -1.79
C CYS A 49 8.08 -4.88 -1.78
N LEU A 50 8.69 -4.42 -2.86
CA LEU A 50 8.81 -3.01 -3.21
C LEU A 50 7.70 -2.69 -4.20
N VAL A 51 6.83 -1.74 -3.86
CA VAL A 51 5.71 -1.34 -4.72
C VAL A 51 6.07 -0.07 -5.48
N ASN A 52 6.14 -0.17 -6.80
CA ASN A 52 6.40 0.99 -7.65
C ASN A 52 5.12 1.81 -7.86
N ILE A 53 4.75 2.55 -6.84
CA ILE A 53 3.58 3.44 -6.88
C ILE A 53 3.68 4.47 -8.01
N GLY A 54 4.89 4.93 -8.34
CA GLY A 54 5.11 5.88 -9.42
C GLY A 54 4.56 5.37 -10.75
N ASP A 55 4.98 4.18 -11.15
CA ASP A 55 4.55 3.53 -12.38
C ASP A 55 3.05 3.22 -12.37
N MET A 56 2.56 2.65 -11.27
CA MET A 56 1.15 2.27 -11.13
C MET A 56 0.19 3.46 -11.18
N LEU A 57 0.59 4.62 -10.67
CA LEU A 57 -0.19 5.84 -10.74
C LEU A 57 -0.08 6.53 -12.12
N ASP A 58 1.07 6.40 -12.81
CA ASP A 58 1.28 7.07 -14.11
C ASP A 58 0.61 6.35 -15.26
N ASN A 59 0.76 5.03 -15.28
CA ASN A 59 0.25 4.19 -16.36
C ASN A 59 -1.15 3.63 -16.05
N GLY A 60 -1.66 3.93 -14.86
CA GLY A 60 -2.86 3.30 -14.34
C GLY A 60 -2.57 1.91 -13.78
N THR A 61 -3.52 1.37 -13.05
CA THR A 61 -3.40 0.05 -12.45
C THR A 61 -4.74 -0.68 -12.45
N VAL A 62 -4.70 -2.00 -12.43
CA VAL A 62 -5.92 -2.80 -12.33
C VAL A 62 -6.20 -3.13 -10.88
N ILE A 63 -7.34 -2.69 -10.37
CA ILE A 63 -7.81 -3.01 -9.02
C ILE A 63 -9.14 -3.74 -9.13
N ASN A 64 -9.22 -4.93 -8.58
CA ASN A 64 -10.43 -5.77 -8.64
C ASN A 64 -10.95 -5.98 -10.08
N GLY A 65 -10.04 -6.17 -11.04
CA GLY A 65 -10.37 -6.40 -12.45
C GLY A 65 -10.81 -5.16 -13.23
N LYS A 66 -10.73 -3.96 -12.63
CA LYS A 66 -11.05 -2.69 -13.30
C LYS A 66 -9.81 -1.82 -13.43
N MET A 67 -9.63 -1.23 -14.60
CA MET A 67 -8.58 -0.25 -14.82
C MET A 67 -8.90 1.04 -14.07
N VAL A 68 -7.95 1.49 -13.27
CA VAL A 68 -7.96 2.79 -12.59
C VAL A 68 -6.99 3.70 -13.32
N GLU A 69 -7.51 4.79 -13.87
CA GLU A 69 -6.74 5.77 -14.64
C GLU A 69 -5.83 6.61 -13.75
N THR A 70 -4.87 7.28 -14.38
CA THR A 70 -3.94 8.22 -13.75
C THR A 70 -4.69 9.30 -12.94
N PRO A 71 -4.37 9.49 -11.66
CA PRO A 71 -4.98 10.52 -10.83
C PRO A 71 -4.74 11.93 -11.38
N LYS A 72 -5.72 12.80 -11.19
CA LYS A 72 -5.66 14.21 -11.59
C LYS A 72 -5.43 15.19 -10.42
N SER A 73 -5.34 14.66 -9.18
CA SER A 73 -5.10 15.45 -7.98
C SER A 73 -4.37 14.64 -6.93
N PHE A 74 -3.80 15.32 -5.94
CA PHE A 74 -3.09 14.68 -4.83
C PHE A 74 -4.03 13.80 -3.99
N GLN A 75 -5.21 14.30 -3.66
CA GLN A 75 -6.20 13.56 -2.86
C GLN A 75 -6.59 12.23 -3.54
N VAL A 76 -6.82 12.25 -4.85
CA VAL A 76 -7.15 11.03 -5.60
C VAL A 76 -5.95 10.09 -5.67
N ALA A 77 -4.73 10.62 -5.85
CA ALA A 77 -3.52 9.80 -5.84
C ALA A 77 -3.31 9.09 -4.49
N CYS A 78 -3.53 9.78 -3.38
CA CYS A 78 -3.51 9.18 -2.03
C CYS A 78 -4.54 8.07 -1.90
N THR A 79 -5.77 8.27 -2.37
CA THR A 79 -6.83 7.26 -2.33
C THR A 79 -6.47 6.03 -3.17
N VAL A 80 -5.99 6.22 -4.41
CA VAL A 80 -5.58 5.11 -5.27
C VAL A 80 -4.40 4.35 -4.65
N MET A 81 -3.41 5.07 -4.09
CA MET A 81 -2.28 4.46 -3.39
C MET A 81 -2.77 3.55 -2.24
N THR A 82 -3.74 3.98 -1.46
CA THR A 82 -4.27 3.13 -0.35
C THR A 82 -4.98 1.89 -0.85
N GLN A 83 -5.66 1.96 -2.01
CA GLN A 83 -6.27 0.79 -2.64
C GLN A 83 -5.21 -0.19 -3.19
N ILE A 84 -4.11 0.33 -3.74
CA ILE A 84 -2.97 -0.50 -4.16
C ILE A 84 -2.36 -1.21 -2.95
N ILE A 85 -2.13 -0.49 -1.85
CA ILE A 85 -1.62 -1.05 -0.59
C ILE A 85 -2.52 -2.20 -0.11
N ALA A 86 -3.83 -2.00 -0.13
CA ALA A 86 -4.81 -3.02 0.25
C ALA A 86 -4.77 -4.26 -0.64
N GLN A 87 -4.70 -4.04 -1.95
CA GLN A 87 -4.63 -5.11 -2.95
C GLN A 87 -3.36 -5.94 -2.76
N VAL A 88 -2.20 -5.29 -2.61
CA VAL A 88 -0.92 -5.94 -2.36
C VAL A 88 -0.96 -6.72 -1.05
N ALA A 89 -1.42 -6.11 0.03
CA ALA A 89 -1.52 -6.75 1.34
C ALA A 89 -2.46 -7.97 1.37
N SER A 90 -3.43 -8.03 0.45
CA SER A 90 -4.30 -9.21 0.30
C SER A 90 -3.62 -10.39 -0.37
N GLY A 91 -2.50 -10.16 -1.08
CA GLY A 91 -1.73 -11.16 -1.80
C GLY A 91 -0.38 -11.52 -1.15
N GLN A 92 -0.07 -10.97 0.02
CA GLN A 92 1.18 -11.22 0.74
C GLN A 92 0.96 -11.21 2.26
N PHE A 93 1.93 -11.71 3.02
CA PHE A 93 1.86 -11.76 4.49
C PHE A 93 2.96 -10.93 5.19
N GLY A 94 3.90 -10.37 4.46
CA GLY A 94 4.96 -9.50 4.98
C GLY A 94 4.74 -8.02 4.66
N GLY A 95 5.82 -7.26 4.75
CA GLY A 95 5.81 -5.81 4.56
C GLY A 95 5.90 -5.38 3.11
N GLN A 96 5.28 -4.26 2.80
CA GLN A 96 5.43 -3.55 1.53
C GLN A 96 6.11 -2.19 1.75
N SER A 97 7.03 -1.87 0.88
CA SER A 97 7.78 -0.61 0.92
C SER A 97 7.40 0.27 -0.27
N LEU A 98 7.09 1.51 0.00
CA LEU A 98 6.65 2.49 -0.99
C LEU A 98 7.44 3.79 -0.86
N ASN A 99 7.60 4.49 -1.97
CA ASN A 99 8.24 5.80 -1.99
C ASN A 99 7.18 6.91 -2.15
N VAL A 100 6.99 7.72 -1.12
CA VAL A 100 6.01 8.82 -1.14
C VAL A 100 6.44 9.99 -2.03
N ALA A 101 7.70 10.08 -2.43
CA ALA A 101 8.16 11.11 -3.38
C ALA A 101 7.41 11.02 -4.73
N HIS A 102 6.93 9.83 -5.12
CA HIS A 102 6.11 9.65 -6.30
C HIS A 102 4.77 10.43 -6.28
N LEU A 103 4.31 10.81 -5.10
CA LEU A 103 3.10 11.63 -4.94
C LEU A 103 3.34 13.12 -5.23
N GLY A 104 4.60 13.58 -5.24
CA GLY A 104 4.94 15.00 -5.39
C GLY A 104 4.42 15.63 -6.68
N LYS A 105 4.45 14.89 -7.79
CA LYS A 105 3.89 15.37 -9.07
C LYS A 105 2.38 15.58 -9.04
N TYR A 106 1.65 14.80 -8.24
CA TYR A 106 0.20 14.96 -8.08
C TYR A 106 -0.13 16.15 -7.17
N LEU A 107 0.74 16.43 -6.19
CA LEU A 107 0.65 17.66 -5.40
C LEU A 107 0.86 18.90 -6.27
N ARG A 108 1.80 18.86 -7.22
CA ARG A 108 2.01 19.92 -8.22
C ARG A 108 0.78 20.11 -9.10
N LYS A 109 0.17 19.02 -9.61
CA LYS A 109 -1.09 19.11 -10.38
C LYS A 109 -2.22 19.75 -9.56
N SER A 110 -2.33 19.44 -8.28
CA SER A 110 -3.30 20.08 -7.38
C SER A 110 -2.99 21.56 -7.19
N TYR A 111 -1.73 21.94 -7.01
CA TYR A 111 -1.34 23.35 -6.92
C TYR A 111 -1.70 24.13 -8.21
N GLU A 112 -1.40 23.58 -9.38
CA GLU A 112 -1.75 24.21 -10.67
C GLU A 112 -3.27 24.39 -10.82
N LYS A 113 -4.05 23.39 -10.38
CA LYS A 113 -5.51 23.48 -10.36
C LYS A 113 -6.00 24.57 -9.40
N HIS A 114 -5.45 24.65 -8.19
CA HIS A 114 -5.82 25.67 -7.22
C HIS A 114 -5.39 27.06 -7.68
N LEU A 115 -4.23 27.17 -8.33
CA LEU A 115 -3.76 28.43 -8.92
C LEU A 115 -4.72 28.92 -10.01
N LYS A 116 -5.19 28.01 -10.87
CA LYS A 116 -6.18 28.35 -11.90
C LYS A 116 -7.50 28.84 -11.29
N LEU A 117 -8.02 28.13 -10.29
CA LEU A 117 -9.25 28.53 -9.59
C LEU A 117 -9.10 29.90 -8.90
N ALA A 118 -7.96 30.15 -8.24
CA ALA A 118 -7.70 31.44 -7.60
C ALA A 118 -7.66 32.58 -8.60
N LYS A 119 -7.09 32.40 -9.80
CA LYS A 119 -7.07 33.38 -10.89
C LYS A 119 -8.45 33.72 -11.46
N GLU A 120 -9.42 32.82 -11.36
CA GLU A 120 -10.80 33.04 -11.78
C GLU A 120 -11.55 33.95 -10.80
N ILE A 121 -11.08 34.08 -9.54
CA ILE A 121 -11.79 34.80 -8.47
C ILE A 121 -11.07 36.09 -8.05
N LEU A 122 -9.74 36.09 -8.15
CA LEU A 122 -8.88 37.15 -7.65
C LEU A 122 -8.05 37.79 -8.76
N THR A 123 -7.68 39.06 -8.56
CA THR A 123 -6.88 39.84 -9.52
C THR A 123 -5.46 40.12 -9.02
N ASP A 124 -5.24 40.16 -7.70
CA ASP A 124 -3.89 40.36 -7.11
C ASP A 124 -3.07 39.10 -7.15
N GLU A 125 -1.89 39.16 -7.76
CA GLU A 125 -1.02 37.98 -7.95
C GLU A 125 -0.55 37.37 -6.62
N LYS A 126 -0.29 38.21 -5.62
CA LYS A 126 0.19 37.75 -4.30
C LYS A 126 -0.93 37.01 -3.57
N ASP A 127 -2.14 37.51 -3.64
CA ASP A 127 -3.30 36.84 -3.02
C ASP A 127 -3.65 35.53 -3.75
N ILE A 128 -3.55 35.51 -5.07
CA ILE A 128 -3.72 34.31 -5.89
C ILE A 128 -2.75 33.22 -5.45
N GLU A 129 -1.45 33.54 -5.33
CA GLU A 129 -0.45 32.57 -4.94
C GLU A 129 -0.65 32.09 -3.50
N ASN A 130 -0.92 32.99 -2.57
CA ASN A 130 -1.16 32.65 -1.16
C ASN A 130 -2.35 31.71 -0.99
N ILE A 131 -3.46 31.98 -1.67
CA ILE A 131 -4.65 31.15 -1.61
C ILE A 131 -4.39 29.78 -2.26
N ALA A 132 -3.74 29.73 -3.43
CA ALA A 132 -3.38 28.47 -4.07
C ALA A 132 -2.49 27.59 -3.18
N ARG A 133 -1.50 28.20 -2.52
CA ARG A 133 -0.63 27.50 -1.55
C ARG A 133 -1.41 26.99 -0.33
N ALA A 134 -2.29 27.82 0.23
CA ALA A 134 -3.11 27.43 1.38
C ALA A 134 -4.07 26.28 1.05
N MET A 135 -4.72 26.32 -0.10
CA MET A 135 -5.58 25.24 -0.58
C MET A 135 -4.79 23.94 -0.81
N THR A 136 -3.62 24.05 -1.43
CA THR A 136 -2.74 22.88 -1.68
C THR A 136 -2.24 22.28 -0.37
N LYS A 137 -1.86 23.09 0.61
CA LYS A 137 -1.46 22.63 1.94
C LYS A 137 -2.60 21.87 2.62
N LYS A 138 -3.82 22.40 2.55
CA LYS A 138 -5.01 21.72 3.10
C LYS A 138 -5.30 20.40 2.41
N GLU A 139 -5.14 20.32 1.10
CA GLU A 139 -5.28 19.06 0.35
C GLU A 139 -4.16 18.07 0.71
N LEU A 140 -2.93 18.54 0.90
CA LEU A 140 -1.81 17.71 1.36
C LEU A 140 -2.12 17.08 2.73
N GLU A 141 -2.54 17.89 3.70
CA GLU A 141 -2.90 17.43 5.05
C GLU A 141 -4.04 16.38 4.99
N ALA A 142 -5.08 16.65 4.22
CA ALA A 142 -6.19 15.72 4.03
C ALA A 142 -5.77 14.41 3.34
N GLY A 143 -4.91 14.48 2.34
CA GLY A 143 -4.38 13.31 1.64
C GLY A 143 -3.52 12.42 2.56
N ILE A 144 -2.64 13.02 3.35
CA ILE A 144 -1.83 12.29 4.34
C ILE A 144 -2.73 11.64 5.40
N GLN A 145 -3.73 12.36 5.88
CA GLN A 145 -4.70 11.82 6.83
C GLN A 145 -5.48 10.64 6.24
N THR A 146 -5.83 10.71 4.95
CA THR A 146 -6.49 9.61 4.22
C THR A 146 -5.60 8.37 4.20
N ILE A 147 -4.30 8.51 3.86
CA ILE A 147 -3.34 7.41 3.84
C ILE A 147 -3.26 6.78 5.24
N GLN A 148 -3.05 7.60 6.27
CA GLN A 148 -2.92 7.12 7.64
C GLN A 148 -4.18 6.40 8.13
N TYR A 149 -5.35 6.99 7.88
CA TYR A 149 -6.63 6.41 8.26
C TYR A 149 -6.86 5.06 7.57
N GLN A 150 -6.67 5.01 6.27
CA GLN A 150 -6.90 3.79 5.48
C GLN A 150 -5.94 2.66 5.88
N ILE A 151 -4.65 2.95 6.06
CA ILE A 151 -3.67 1.93 6.48
C ILE A 151 -4.01 1.37 7.87
N ASN A 152 -4.39 2.23 8.82
CA ASN A 152 -4.66 1.81 10.19
C ASN A 152 -6.01 1.09 10.37
N THR A 153 -6.97 1.36 9.51
CA THR A 153 -8.34 0.81 9.62
C THR A 153 -8.63 -0.30 8.61
N LEU A 154 -7.78 -0.45 7.61
CA LEU A 154 -7.99 -1.45 6.58
C LEU A 154 -7.67 -2.84 7.13
N MET A 155 -8.63 -3.73 7.01
CA MET A 155 -8.44 -5.15 7.28
C MET A 155 -8.39 -5.89 5.94
N THR A 156 -7.26 -6.54 5.67
CA THR A 156 -7.06 -7.36 4.47
C THR A 156 -7.85 -8.68 4.57
N THR A 157 -7.95 -9.40 3.45
CA THR A 157 -8.55 -10.74 3.43
C THR A 157 -7.86 -11.71 4.38
N ASN A 158 -6.58 -11.50 4.67
CA ASN A 158 -5.78 -12.30 5.60
C ASN A 158 -6.05 -11.94 7.08
N GLY A 159 -6.92 -10.98 7.38
CA GLY A 159 -7.25 -10.56 8.74
C GLY A 159 -6.18 -9.72 9.44
N GLN A 160 -5.22 -9.20 8.68
CA GLN A 160 -4.13 -8.35 9.17
C GLN A 160 -4.22 -6.94 8.58
N SER A 161 -3.77 -5.96 9.34
CA SER A 161 -3.50 -4.64 8.78
C SER A 161 -2.26 -4.68 7.88
N PRO A 162 -2.20 -3.89 6.80
CA PRO A 162 -1.00 -3.83 5.97
C PRO A 162 0.23 -3.39 6.76
N PHE A 163 1.34 -4.11 6.62
CA PHE A 163 2.65 -3.64 7.07
C PHE A 163 3.25 -2.75 5.98
N VAL A 164 3.41 -1.47 6.26
CA VAL A 164 3.85 -0.48 5.27
C VAL A 164 5.07 0.29 5.77
N THR A 165 6.12 0.29 4.95
CA THR A 165 7.28 1.17 5.11
C THR A 165 7.21 2.27 4.06
N LEU A 166 7.26 3.52 4.50
CA LEU A 166 7.27 4.68 3.62
C LEU A 166 8.69 5.27 3.54
N PHE A 167 9.23 5.30 2.33
CA PHE A 167 10.47 6.01 2.05
C PHE A 167 10.17 7.47 1.72
N MET A 168 10.94 8.36 2.30
CA MET A 168 10.95 9.79 2.01
C MET A 168 12.36 10.20 1.66
N TYR A 169 12.53 10.94 0.56
CA TYR A 169 13.78 11.62 0.28
C TYR A 169 13.73 13.00 0.94
N VAL A 170 14.71 13.25 1.79
CA VAL A 170 14.95 14.57 2.39
C VAL A 170 16.23 15.07 1.75
N GLU A 171 16.13 16.16 0.97
CA GLU A 171 17.29 16.88 0.42
C GLU A 171 17.93 17.79 1.47
#